data_506fb6c0afb10403578afd86c7cb3092
#
_entry.id   506fb6c0afb10403578afd86c7cb3092
#
_cell.length_a   1.000
_cell.length_b   1.000
_cell.length_c   1.000
_cell.angle_alpha   90.00
_cell.angle_beta   90.00
_cell.angle_gamma   90.00
#
_symmetry.space_group_name_H-M   'P 1'
#
loop_
_entity.id
_entity.type
_entity.pdbx_description
1 polymer ?
#
loop_
_entity_poly.entity_id
_entity_poly.type
_entity_poly.pdbx_seq_one_letter_code
_entity_poly.pdbx_strand_id
1 'polypeptide(L)'
;VVTVKLMQNIGIKGTIRLAKSLGITSNMERNLSISLGSSGLTLFELTSAYSAFANNGTLIKPTAIRNIQNRKGEVLYTSSPETTHPISPGTAYTITSMLQSVVEHGTGKKVKKLNRPVAGKTGTTNNYVDAWFMGYTPELVTGVWVGKDKDESLGRNETGSRAAIPIWLQFMQDALVNKPITNFQAPRNIQHLRVHTETGEPA
;
A
#
# COMPACT_ATOMS: atom_id res chain seq x y z
N VAL A 1 2.37 -6.29 19.86
CA VAL A 1 1.36 -6.31 20.93
C VAL A 1 0.20 -5.34 20.62
N VAL A 2 0.44 -4.04 20.34
CA VAL A 2 -0.62 -3.04 20.11
C VAL A 2 -1.56 -3.44 18.97
N THR A 3 -1.03 -3.80 17.79
CA THR A 3 -1.80 -4.18 16.60
C THR A 3 -2.72 -5.39 16.86
N VAL A 4 -2.23 -6.38 17.62
CA VAL A 4 -3.04 -7.55 17.99
C VAL A 4 -4.18 -7.16 18.93
N LYS A 5 -3.94 -6.31 19.93
CA LYS A 5 -4.99 -5.78 20.82
C LYS A 5 -6.03 -4.97 20.05
N LEU A 6 -5.58 -4.13 19.10
CA LEU A 6 -6.48 -3.36 18.24
C LEU A 6 -7.35 -4.31 17.39
N MET A 7 -6.75 -5.34 16.79
CA MET A 7 -7.49 -6.36 16.03
C MET A 7 -8.53 -7.09 16.90
N GLN A 8 -8.19 -7.40 18.14
CA GLN A 8 -9.10 -8.03 19.09
C GLN A 8 -10.32 -7.15 19.39
N ASN A 9 -10.12 -5.83 19.50
CA ASN A 9 -11.19 -4.87 19.76
C ASN A 9 -12.08 -4.63 18.53
N ILE A 10 -11.48 -4.50 17.34
CA ILE A 10 -12.19 -4.24 16.07
C ILE A 10 -12.92 -5.51 15.59
N GLY A 11 -12.32 -6.68 15.81
CA GLY A 11 -12.82 -7.97 15.38
C GLY A 11 -12.33 -8.40 13.99
N ILE A 12 -11.95 -9.67 13.90
CA ILE A 12 -11.38 -10.30 12.71
C ILE A 12 -12.35 -10.25 11.51
N LYS A 13 -13.66 -10.47 11.76
CA LYS A 13 -14.67 -10.47 10.68
C LYS A 13 -14.79 -9.14 9.98
N GLY A 14 -14.72 -8.02 10.73
CA GLY A 14 -14.75 -6.66 10.19
C GLY A 14 -13.54 -6.38 9.32
N THR A 15 -12.37 -6.75 9.78
CA THR A 15 -11.10 -6.59 9.05
C THR A 15 -11.09 -7.38 7.74
N ILE A 16 -11.50 -8.65 7.76
CA ILE A 16 -11.58 -9.48 6.54
C ILE A 16 -12.60 -8.89 5.54
N ARG A 17 -13.74 -8.39 6.04
CA ARG A 17 -14.75 -7.74 5.19
C ARG A 17 -14.18 -6.51 4.49
N LEU A 18 -13.47 -5.66 5.22
CA LEU A 18 -12.81 -4.48 4.66
C LEU A 18 -11.74 -4.88 3.63
N ALA A 19 -10.88 -5.86 3.93
CA ALA A 19 -9.89 -6.35 2.99
C ALA A 19 -10.53 -6.84 1.70
N LYS A 20 -11.65 -7.59 1.79
CA LYS A 20 -12.42 -8.02 0.61
C LYS A 20 -13.00 -6.86 -0.19
N SER A 21 -13.52 -5.81 0.48
CA SER A 21 -14.01 -4.62 -0.23
C SER A 21 -12.89 -3.83 -0.91
N LEU A 22 -11.66 -3.97 -0.44
CA LEU A 22 -10.44 -3.44 -1.06
C LEU A 22 -9.89 -4.34 -2.19
N GLY A 23 -10.62 -5.40 -2.57
CA GLY A 23 -10.27 -6.25 -3.70
C GLY A 23 -9.40 -7.47 -3.36
N ILE A 24 -9.16 -7.77 -2.08
CA ILE A 24 -8.44 -8.98 -1.67
C ILE A 24 -9.36 -10.20 -1.83
N THR A 25 -9.01 -11.13 -2.70
CA THR A 25 -9.75 -12.37 -2.96
C THR A 25 -9.10 -13.58 -2.32
N SER A 26 -7.80 -13.51 -2.06
CA SER A 26 -7.03 -14.55 -1.36
C SER A 26 -7.68 -14.96 -0.03
N ASN A 27 -7.55 -16.21 0.33
CA ASN A 27 -8.10 -16.72 1.59
C ASN A 27 -7.31 -16.17 2.77
N MET A 28 -8.02 -15.55 3.70
CA MET A 28 -7.42 -14.99 4.92
C MET A 28 -7.79 -15.85 6.13
N GLU A 29 -6.81 -16.22 6.92
CA GLU A 29 -7.02 -16.95 8.14
C GLU A 29 -7.84 -16.15 9.16
N ARG A 30 -8.75 -16.82 9.86
CA ARG A 30 -9.66 -16.18 10.83
C ARG A 30 -9.09 -16.23 12.25
N ASN A 31 -7.86 -15.79 12.41
CA ASN A 31 -7.18 -15.70 13.71
C ASN A 31 -6.50 -14.34 13.89
N LEU A 32 -6.00 -14.05 15.09
CA LEU A 32 -5.41 -12.75 15.43
C LEU A 32 -4.07 -12.51 14.71
N SER A 33 -3.39 -13.54 14.21
CA SER A 33 -2.11 -13.40 13.52
C SER A 33 -2.23 -12.67 12.19
N ILE A 34 -3.46 -12.60 11.60
CA ILE A 34 -3.74 -11.78 10.40
C ILE A 34 -3.33 -10.32 10.61
N SER A 35 -3.40 -9.80 11.85
CA SER A 35 -2.96 -8.44 12.19
C SER A 35 -1.45 -8.22 12.02
N LEU A 36 -0.70 -9.30 11.91
CA LEU A 36 0.75 -9.30 11.70
C LEU A 36 1.13 -9.73 10.28
N GLY A 37 0.14 -9.98 9.41
CA GLY A 37 0.37 -10.35 8.03
C GLY A 37 0.65 -11.84 7.80
N SER A 38 0.03 -12.73 8.59
CA SER A 38 0.23 -14.19 8.46
C SER A 38 -0.44 -14.81 7.23
N SER A 39 -1.41 -14.13 6.61
CA SER A 39 -2.11 -14.65 5.43
C SER A 39 -1.33 -14.32 4.16
N GLY A 40 -1.11 -15.31 3.30
CA GLY A 40 -0.52 -15.10 1.98
C GLY A 40 -1.45 -14.33 1.06
N LEU A 41 -0.93 -13.30 0.41
CA LEU A 41 -1.62 -12.48 -0.58
C LEU A 41 -0.80 -12.41 -1.86
N THR A 42 -1.45 -12.17 -2.99
CA THR A 42 -0.71 -11.87 -4.22
C THR A 42 -0.21 -10.43 -4.22
N LEU A 43 0.92 -10.18 -4.88
CA LEU A 43 1.45 -8.83 -5.07
C LEU A 43 0.43 -7.92 -5.77
N PHE A 44 -0.29 -8.48 -6.76
CA PHE A 44 -1.30 -7.78 -7.52
C PHE A 44 -2.47 -7.28 -6.65
N GLU A 45 -3.04 -8.17 -5.82
CA GLU A 45 -4.14 -7.82 -4.92
C GLU A 45 -3.74 -6.73 -3.93
N LEU A 46 -2.56 -6.90 -3.30
CA LEU A 46 -2.09 -5.94 -2.31
C LEU A 46 -1.78 -4.58 -2.94
N THR A 47 -1.16 -4.55 -4.12
CA THR A 47 -0.90 -3.30 -4.86
C THR A 47 -2.20 -2.62 -5.25
N SER A 48 -3.19 -3.39 -5.74
CA SER A 48 -4.53 -2.87 -6.05
C SER A 48 -5.23 -2.29 -4.82
N ALA A 49 -5.19 -2.97 -3.67
CA ALA A 49 -5.78 -2.47 -2.43
C ALA A 49 -5.15 -1.14 -1.98
N TYR A 50 -3.82 -1.01 -2.10
CA TYR A 50 -3.12 0.24 -1.78
C TYR A 50 -3.50 1.40 -2.71
N SER A 51 -3.96 1.11 -3.94
CA SER A 51 -4.44 2.16 -4.85
C SER A 51 -5.64 2.92 -4.30
N ALA A 52 -6.48 2.29 -3.49
CA ALA A 52 -7.59 2.96 -2.83
C ALA A 52 -7.13 4.04 -1.85
N PHE A 53 -5.99 3.85 -1.15
CA PHE A 53 -5.43 4.88 -0.28
C PHE A 53 -4.87 6.06 -1.08
N ALA A 54 -4.14 5.78 -2.17
CA ALA A 54 -3.58 6.80 -3.05
C ALA A 54 -4.67 7.60 -3.78
N ASN A 55 -5.84 7.00 -4.03
CA ASN A 55 -6.94 7.55 -4.81
C ASN A 55 -8.15 7.96 -3.93
N ASN A 56 -7.89 8.55 -2.78
CA ASN A 56 -8.90 9.12 -1.87
C ASN A 56 -10.06 8.16 -1.55
N GLY A 57 -9.75 6.89 -1.32
CA GLY A 57 -10.73 5.87 -0.96
C GLY A 57 -11.44 5.20 -2.14
N THR A 58 -11.10 5.58 -3.36
CA THR A 58 -11.66 5.03 -4.59
C THR A 58 -10.80 3.89 -5.10
N LEU A 59 -11.40 2.71 -5.22
CA LEU A 59 -10.79 1.53 -5.82
C LEU A 59 -11.28 1.39 -7.27
N ILE A 60 -10.36 1.38 -8.21
CA ILE A 60 -10.60 1.10 -9.61
C ILE A 60 -10.08 -0.30 -9.90
N LYS A 61 -10.91 -1.18 -10.45
CA LYS A 61 -10.50 -2.55 -10.80
C LYS A 61 -9.39 -2.49 -11.84
N PRO A 62 -8.21 -3.06 -11.56
CA PRO A 62 -7.09 -2.99 -12.49
C PRO A 62 -7.41 -3.65 -13.84
N THR A 63 -6.97 -3.02 -14.92
CA THR A 63 -7.06 -3.56 -16.28
C THR A 63 -5.72 -3.45 -16.99
N ALA A 64 -5.34 -4.51 -17.70
CA ALA A 64 -4.13 -4.51 -18.52
C ALA A 64 -4.38 -3.98 -19.95
N ILE A 65 -5.64 -4.01 -20.41
CA ILE A 65 -6.00 -3.60 -21.76
C ILE A 65 -6.88 -2.34 -21.68
N ARG A 66 -6.35 -1.20 -22.10
CA ARG A 66 -7.09 0.07 -22.12
C ARG A 66 -7.96 0.21 -23.35
N ASN A 67 -7.45 -0.13 -24.53
CA ASN A 67 -8.19 -0.15 -25.76
C ASN A 67 -7.61 -1.20 -26.72
N ILE A 68 -8.41 -1.60 -27.70
CA ILE A 68 -8.02 -2.44 -28.84
C ILE A 68 -8.38 -1.68 -30.10
N GLN A 69 -7.44 -1.55 -31.02
CA GLN A 69 -7.63 -0.90 -32.32
C GLN A 69 -7.32 -1.89 -33.45
N ASN A 70 -8.02 -1.77 -34.56
CA ASN A 70 -7.67 -2.50 -35.77
C ASN A 70 -6.52 -1.80 -36.52
N ARG A 71 -6.06 -2.39 -37.63
CA ARG A 71 -4.97 -1.84 -38.45
C ARG A 71 -5.26 -0.47 -39.08
N LYS A 72 -6.54 -0.07 -39.14
CA LYS A 72 -6.98 1.22 -39.67
C LYS A 72 -7.08 2.29 -38.58
N GLY A 73 -6.77 1.96 -37.30
CA GLY A 73 -6.88 2.86 -36.16
C GLY A 73 -8.30 2.96 -35.58
N GLU A 74 -9.26 2.17 -36.07
CA GLU A 74 -10.63 2.15 -35.53
C GLU A 74 -10.61 1.45 -34.18
N VAL A 75 -11.21 2.07 -33.15
CA VAL A 75 -11.30 1.53 -31.80
C VAL A 75 -12.36 0.43 -31.76
N LEU A 76 -11.95 -0.80 -31.54
CA LEU A 76 -12.82 -1.97 -31.40
C LEU A 76 -13.31 -2.19 -29.98
N TYR A 77 -12.52 -1.76 -28.99
CA TYR A 77 -12.80 -1.92 -27.57
C TYR A 77 -12.16 -0.80 -26.77
N THR A 78 -12.89 -0.28 -25.79
CA THR A 78 -12.36 0.61 -24.75
C THR A 78 -12.75 0.06 -23.39
N SER A 79 -11.77 -0.08 -22.50
CA SER A 79 -12.02 -0.55 -21.14
C SER A 79 -12.82 0.47 -20.34
N SER A 80 -13.81 0.00 -19.61
CA SER A 80 -14.57 0.75 -18.62
C SER A 80 -14.45 0.03 -17.26
N PRO A 81 -13.34 0.26 -16.53
CA PRO A 81 -13.09 -0.47 -15.29
C PRO A 81 -14.13 -0.13 -14.22
N GLU A 82 -14.52 -1.15 -13.47
CA GLU A 82 -15.42 -1.02 -12.33
C GLU A 82 -14.77 -0.15 -11.25
N THR A 83 -15.54 0.77 -10.69
CA THR A 83 -15.10 1.71 -9.64
C THR A 83 -15.96 1.53 -8.40
N THR A 84 -15.32 1.40 -7.23
CA THR A 84 -15.99 1.29 -5.93
C THR A 84 -15.36 2.25 -4.92
N HIS A 85 -16.05 2.50 -3.81
CA HIS A 85 -15.59 3.40 -2.74
C HIS A 85 -15.57 2.65 -1.38
N PRO A 86 -14.64 1.70 -1.17
CA PRO A 86 -14.60 0.87 0.02
C PRO A 86 -14.31 1.62 1.31
N ILE A 87 -13.67 2.78 1.24
CA ILE A 87 -13.35 3.65 2.38
C ILE A 87 -13.61 5.12 2.03
N SER A 88 -13.84 5.93 3.06
CA SER A 88 -14.01 7.37 2.88
C SER A 88 -12.70 8.08 2.52
N PRO A 89 -12.75 9.25 1.84
CA PRO A 89 -11.55 10.06 1.59
C PRO A 89 -10.79 10.41 2.89
N GLY A 90 -11.50 10.70 3.98
CA GLY A 90 -10.89 10.97 5.28
C GLY A 90 -10.12 9.78 5.84
N THR A 91 -10.70 8.57 5.75
CA THR A 91 -10.01 7.33 6.16
C THR A 91 -8.77 7.09 5.30
N ALA A 92 -8.88 7.23 3.98
CA ALA A 92 -7.75 7.05 3.05
C ALA A 92 -6.61 8.03 3.39
N TYR A 93 -6.93 9.30 3.63
CA TYR A 93 -5.93 10.32 4.00
C TYR A 93 -5.29 10.02 5.36
N THR A 94 -6.07 9.61 6.36
CA THR A 94 -5.53 9.24 7.68
C THR A 94 -4.53 8.09 7.57
N ILE A 95 -4.86 7.04 6.82
CA ILE A 95 -3.94 5.92 6.56
C ILE A 95 -2.70 6.41 5.79
N THR A 96 -2.88 7.26 4.77
CA THR A 96 -1.77 7.86 4.02
C THR A 96 -0.83 8.64 4.92
N SER A 97 -1.35 9.47 5.84
CA SER A 97 -0.56 10.21 6.83
C SER A 97 0.25 9.27 7.75
N MET A 98 -0.36 8.19 8.23
CA MET A 98 0.35 7.18 9.02
C MET A 98 1.46 6.50 8.20
N LEU A 99 1.21 6.19 6.92
CA LEU A 99 2.19 5.57 6.03
C LEU A 99 3.30 6.55 5.61
N GLN A 100 3.03 7.86 5.54
CA GLN A 100 4.07 8.88 5.41
C GLN A 100 4.98 8.91 6.65
N SER A 101 4.43 8.75 7.85
CA SER A 101 5.23 8.66 9.08
C SER A 101 6.18 7.46 9.08
N VAL A 102 5.81 6.32 8.46
CA VAL A 102 6.71 5.17 8.26
C VAL A 102 7.93 5.55 7.39
N VAL A 103 7.71 6.41 6.39
CA VAL A 103 8.78 6.92 5.52
C VAL A 103 9.62 7.97 6.25
N GLU A 104 9.00 8.84 7.03
CA GLU A 104 9.72 9.92 7.73
C GLU A 104 10.52 9.40 8.92
N HIS A 105 9.94 8.53 9.72
CA HIS A 105 10.50 8.14 11.02
C HIS A 105 10.73 6.63 11.17
N GLY A 106 10.10 5.80 10.32
CA GLY A 106 10.06 4.34 10.45
C GLY A 106 11.02 3.58 9.54
N THR A 107 10.63 2.36 9.19
CA THR A 107 11.40 1.40 8.39
C THR A 107 11.51 1.78 6.92
N GLY A 108 10.71 2.75 6.45
CA GLY A 108 10.69 3.24 5.07
C GLY A 108 11.67 4.38 4.77
N LYS A 109 12.49 4.84 5.71
CA LYS A 109 13.34 6.05 5.55
C LYS A 109 14.17 6.11 4.27
N LYS A 110 14.58 4.97 3.73
CA LYS A 110 15.40 4.93 2.50
C LYS A 110 14.69 5.53 1.28
N VAL A 111 13.33 5.47 1.22
CA VAL A 111 12.58 6.01 0.08
C VAL A 111 12.55 7.54 0.04
N LYS A 112 12.97 8.23 1.11
CA LYS A 112 13.16 9.70 1.10
C LYS A 112 14.08 10.18 -0.02
N LYS A 113 14.98 9.31 -0.51
CA LYS A 113 15.86 9.59 -1.65
C LYS A 113 15.09 9.85 -2.96
N LEU A 114 13.80 9.52 -3.01
CA LEU A 114 12.94 9.88 -4.16
C LEU A 114 12.68 11.40 -4.24
N ASN A 115 12.88 12.14 -3.13
CA ASN A 115 12.62 13.58 -3.01
C ASN A 115 11.19 13.99 -3.42
N ARG A 116 10.21 13.16 -3.07
CA ARG A 116 8.77 13.38 -3.29
C ARG A 116 7.98 12.93 -2.06
N PRO A 117 6.75 13.41 -1.86
CA PRO A 117 5.85 12.84 -0.87
C PRO A 117 5.58 11.37 -1.17
N VAL A 118 5.91 10.51 -0.21
CA VAL A 118 5.73 9.06 -0.31
C VAL A 118 5.03 8.55 0.93
N ALA A 119 4.05 7.69 0.74
CA ALA A 119 3.46 6.86 1.78
C ALA A 119 3.78 5.39 1.48
N GLY A 120 4.14 4.61 2.51
CA GLY A 120 4.48 3.21 2.24
C GLY A 120 4.76 2.38 3.49
N LYS A 121 4.81 1.07 3.30
CA LYS A 121 5.02 0.08 4.36
C LYS A 121 5.92 -1.06 3.89
N THR A 122 6.88 -1.40 4.72
CA THR A 122 7.69 -2.62 4.57
C THR A 122 6.95 -3.82 5.16
N GLY A 123 7.12 -4.97 4.56
CA GLY A 123 6.77 -6.28 5.10
C GLY A 123 8.01 -7.20 5.12
N THR A 124 8.07 -8.04 6.12
CA THR A 124 9.11 -9.08 6.23
C THR A 124 8.50 -10.25 6.97
N THR A 125 8.52 -11.43 6.37
CA THR A 125 8.08 -12.65 7.03
C THR A 125 9.13 -13.17 8.00
N ASN A 126 8.71 -14.06 8.89
CA ASN A 126 9.64 -14.74 9.79
C ASN A 126 10.74 -15.44 8.96
N ASN A 127 11.94 -15.53 9.52
CA ASN A 127 13.11 -16.13 8.86
C ASN A 127 13.54 -15.50 7.53
N TYR A 128 13.05 -14.28 7.22
CA TYR A 128 13.41 -13.54 6.00
C TYR A 128 13.10 -14.31 4.71
N VAL A 129 11.95 -15.00 4.65
CA VAL A 129 11.51 -15.72 3.46
C VAL A 129 10.97 -14.74 2.40
N ASP A 130 10.20 -13.74 2.84
CA ASP A 130 9.66 -12.71 1.97
C ASP A 130 10.05 -11.32 2.44
N ALA A 131 10.39 -10.48 1.49
CA ALA A 131 10.64 -9.06 1.69
C ALA A 131 9.69 -8.23 0.81
N TRP A 132 8.88 -7.39 1.42
CA TRP A 132 7.86 -6.59 0.78
C TRP A 132 8.11 -5.10 0.96
N PHE A 133 7.75 -4.32 -0.05
CA PHE A 133 7.51 -2.90 0.09
C PHE A 133 6.33 -2.47 -0.78
N MET A 134 5.31 -1.93 -0.13
CA MET A 134 4.18 -1.27 -0.78
C MET A 134 4.34 0.22 -0.58
N GLY A 135 4.43 0.99 -1.67
CA GLY A 135 4.62 2.43 -1.57
C GLY A 135 3.95 3.17 -2.72
N TYR A 136 3.58 4.43 -2.47
CA TYR A 136 2.92 5.27 -3.45
C TYR A 136 3.23 6.75 -3.26
N THR A 137 3.18 7.47 -4.37
CA THR A 137 3.03 8.92 -4.46
C THR A 137 1.57 9.22 -4.83
N PRO A 138 1.13 10.49 -4.89
CA PRO A 138 -0.20 10.80 -5.42
C PRO A 138 -0.46 10.30 -6.85
N GLU A 139 0.60 10.08 -7.65
CA GLU A 139 0.50 9.72 -9.06
C GLU A 139 0.63 8.22 -9.35
N LEU A 140 1.35 7.48 -8.50
CA LEU A 140 1.75 6.12 -8.82
C LEU A 140 1.83 5.24 -7.58
N VAL A 141 1.21 4.06 -7.67
CA VAL A 141 1.29 2.99 -6.66
C VAL A 141 2.16 1.87 -7.19
N THR A 142 3.12 1.43 -6.38
CA THR A 142 4.03 0.35 -6.75
C THR A 142 4.22 -0.61 -5.58
N GLY A 143 4.06 -1.89 -5.86
CA GLY A 143 4.40 -2.97 -4.94
C GLY A 143 5.64 -3.71 -5.40
N VAL A 144 6.52 -4.07 -4.47
CA VAL A 144 7.67 -4.95 -4.71
C VAL A 144 7.65 -6.08 -3.71
N TRP A 145 7.77 -7.27 -4.22
CA TRP A 145 8.00 -8.49 -3.47
C TRP A 145 9.30 -9.15 -3.93
N VAL A 146 10.09 -9.59 -2.98
CA VAL A 146 11.28 -10.41 -3.20
C VAL A 146 11.12 -11.66 -2.37
N GLY A 147 11.20 -12.81 -2.99
CA GLY A 147 11.04 -14.13 -2.40
C GLY A 147 11.64 -15.20 -3.30
N LYS A 148 11.63 -16.44 -2.84
CA LYS A 148 11.99 -17.63 -3.62
C LYS A 148 10.74 -18.45 -3.90
N ASP A 149 10.79 -19.32 -4.91
CA ASP A 149 9.68 -20.24 -5.25
C ASP A 149 9.42 -21.29 -4.16
N LYS A 150 10.42 -21.52 -3.31
CA LYS A 150 10.31 -22.36 -2.10
C LYS A 150 10.44 -21.48 -0.87
N ASP A 151 9.84 -21.89 0.24
CA ASP A 151 9.92 -21.21 1.56
C ASP A 151 11.35 -21.27 2.13
N GLU A 152 12.29 -20.65 1.43
CA GLU A 152 13.68 -20.56 1.80
C GLU A 152 14.06 -19.12 2.13
N SER A 153 14.92 -18.95 3.13
CA SER A 153 15.41 -17.63 3.51
C SER A 153 16.12 -16.92 2.37
N LEU A 154 15.87 -15.63 2.23
CA LEU A 154 16.63 -14.72 1.35
C LEU A 154 18.05 -14.45 1.87
N GLY A 155 18.30 -14.75 3.12
CA GLY A 155 19.56 -14.48 3.81
C GLY A 155 19.37 -13.66 5.07
N ARG A 156 20.41 -13.61 5.91
CA ARG A 156 20.36 -12.90 7.18
C ARG A 156 20.14 -11.40 6.98
N ASN A 157 19.10 -10.86 7.63
CA ASN A 157 18.71 -9.45 7.58
C ASN A 157 18.18 -8.97 6.21
N GLU A 158 17.81 -9.84 5.27
CA GLU A 158 17.16 -9.46 4.02
C GLU A 158 15.69 -9.10 4.28
N THR A 159 15.49 -7.89 4.75
CA THR A 159 14.17 -7.31 5.07
C THR A 159 13.59 -6.53 3.89
N GLY A 160 12.31 -6.18 3.95
CA GLY A 160 11.68 -5.29 2.97
C GLY A 160 12.45 -3.99 2.76
N SER A 161 13.07 -3.45 3.83
CA SER A 161 13.91 -2.24 3.75
C SER A 161 15.25 -2.46 3.01
N ARG A 162 15.76 -3.69 2.97
CA ARG A 162 17.05 -4.00 2.32
C ARG A 162 16.87 -4.58 0.92
N ALA A 163 15.91 -5.49 0.74
CA ALA A 163 15.71 -6.18 -0.52
C ALA A 163 14.69 -5.48 -1.43
N ALA A 164 13.53 -5.05 -0.91
CA ALA A 164 12.45 -4.52 -1.73
C ALA A 164 12.54 -3.00 -2.00
N ILE A 165 12.91 -2.19 -1.00
CA ILE A 165 12.98 -0.72 -1.17
C ILE A 165 13.96 -0.29 -2.27
N PRO A 166 15.17 -0.83 -2.43
CA PRO A 166 16.06 -0.39 -3.50
C PRO A 166 15.46 -0.58 -4.91
N ILE A 167 14.78 -1.70 -5.15
CA ILE A 167 14.09 -2.00 -6.40
C ILE A 167 12.94 -1.02 -6.62
N TRP A 168 12.12 -0.81 -5.60
CA TRP A 168 11.03 0.14 -5.62
C TRP A 168 11.51 1.56 -5.92
N LEU A 169 12.58 2.00 -5.25
CA LEU A 169 13.13 3.34 -5.40
C LEU A 169 13.65 3.59 -6.81
N GLN A 170 14.42 2.65 -7.38
CA GLN A 170 14.92 2.76 -8.74
C GLN A 170 13.77 2.85 -9.74
N PHE A 171 12.77 1.95 -9.63
CA PHE A 171 11.59 1.97 -10.49
C PHE A 171 10.85 3.31 -10.42
N MET A 172 10.61 3.83 -9.20
CA MET A 172 9.87 5.08 -9.02
C MET A 172 10.66 6.30 -9.52
N GLN A 173 11.99 6.31 -9.39
CA GLN A 173 12.84 7.36 -9.96
C GLN A 173 12.69 7.43 -11.48
N ASP A 174 12.73 6.28 -12.15
CA ASP A 174 12.62 6.21 -13.60
C ASP A 174 11.18 6.52 -14.08
N ALA A 175 10.18 5.97 -13.42
CA ALA A 175 8.77 6.13 -13.79
C ALA A 175 8.23 7.56 -13.56
N LEU A 176 8.80 8.30 -12.61
CA LEU A 176 8.37 9.66 -12.25
C LEU A 176 9.30 10.75 -12.77
N VAL A 177 10.29 10.41 -13.60
CA VAL A 177 11.08 11.40 -14.32
C VAL A 177 10.13 12.30 -15.12
N ASN A 178 10.29 13.56 -15.15
CA ASN A 178 9.43 14.53 -15.87
C ASN A 178 7.95 14.60 -15.37
N LYS A 179 7.61 13.98 -14.25
CA LYS A 179 6.29 14.17 -13.62
C LYS A 179 6.39 15.29 -12.56
N PRO A 180 5.39 16.16 -12.46
CA PRO A 180 5.37 17.19 -11.42
C PRO A 180 5.37 16.53 -10.03
N ILE A 181 5.92 17.23 -9.04
CA ILE A 181 5.84 16.81 -7.65
C ILE A 181 4.52 17.34 -7.09
N THR A 182 3.65 16.43 -6.69
CA THR A 182 2.38 16.76 -6.04
C THR A 182 2.34 16.26 -4.61
N ASN A 183 1.49 16.86 -3.79
CA ASN A 183 1.29 16.47 -2.39
C ASN A 183 -0.03 15.72 -2.23
N PHE A 184 -0.10 14.86 -1.23
CA PHE A 184 -1.36 14.28 -0.78
C PHE A 184 -2.27 15.38 -0.25
N GLN A 185 -3.50 15.44 -0.76
CA GLN A 185 -4.46 16.48 -0.40
C GLN A 185 -5.35 16.03 0.75
N ALA A 186 -5.35 16.81 1.82
CA ALA A 186 -6.26 16.54 2.94
C ALA A 186 -7.72 16.89 2.53
N PRO A 187 -8.68 15.98 2.73
CA PRO A 187 -10.09 16.30 2.55
C PRO A 187 -10.55 17.38 3.54
N ARG A 188 -11.62 18.10 3.18
CA ARG A 188 -12.13 19.22 3.98
C ARG A 188 -12.56 18.87 5.42
N ASN A 189 -12.87 17.60 5.66
CA ASN A 189 -13.30 17.09 6.97
C ASN A 189 -12.14 16.58 7.85
N ILE A 190 -10.89 16.80 7.45
CA ILE A 190 -9.70 16.46 8.25
C ILE A 190 -9.26 17.71 9.02
N GLN A 191 -9.03 17.53 10.31
CA GLN A 191 -8.42 18.53 11.19
C GLN A 191 -7.01 18.03 11.58
N HIS A 192 -6.05 18.95 11.55
CA HIS A 192 -4.70 18.68 12.02
C HIS A 192 -4.56 19.24 13.44
N LEU A 193 -4.24 18.37 14.37
CA LEU A 193 -3.98 18.73 15.77
C LEU A 193 -2.51 18.49 16.11
N ARG A 194 -1.93 19.38 16.90
CA ARG A 194 -0.65 19.10 17.55
C ARG A 194 -0.91 18.20 18.74
N VAL A 195 -0.11 17.16 18.87
CA VAL A 195 -0.21 16.21 19.97
C VAL A 195 1.16 15.97 20.58
N HIS A 196 1.21 15.69 21.87
CA HIS A 196 2.40 15.22 22.53
C HIS A 196 2.78 13.83 21.99
N THR A 197 4.03 13.64 21.57
CA THR A 197 4.50 12.42 20.93
C THR A 197 4.45 11.19 21.83
N GLU A 198 4.51 11.37 23.13
CA GLU A 198 4.51 10.30 24.12
C GLU A 198 3.10 9.90 24.56
N THR A 199 2.21 10.86 24.76
CA THR A 199 0.87 10.62 25.30
C THR A 199 -0.22 10.59 24.22
N GLY A 200 0.01 11.26 23.08
CA GLY A 200 -1.02 11.45 22.04
C GLY A 200 -2.09 12.48 22.39
N GLU A 201 -1.98 13.14 23.53
CA GLU A 201 -2.92 14.21 23.95
C GLU A 201 -2.68 15.50 23.17
N PRO A 202 -3.72 16.32 22.95
CA PRO A 202 -3.54 17.64 22.33
C PRO A 202 -2.51 18.48 23.08
N ALA A 203 -1.64 19.16 22.31
CA ALA A 203 -0.59 20.04 22.85
C ALA A 203 -1.07 21.48 22.93
#